data_b57bab2bc5e412c9ae3e4c6b9fe4a7fd
#
_entry.id   b57bab2bc5e412c9ae3e4c6b9fe4a7fd
#
_cell.length_a   1.000
_cell.length_b   1.000
_cell.length_c   1.000
_cell.angle_alpha   90.00
_cell.angle_beta   90.00
_cell.angle_gamma   90.00
#
_symmetry.space_group_name_H-M   'P 1'
#
loop_
_entity.id
_entity.type
_entity.pdbx_description
1 polymer ?
#
loop_
_entity_poly.entity_id
_entity_poly.type
_entity_poly.pdbx_seq_one_letter_code
_entity_poly.pdbx_strand_id
1 'polypeptide(L)'
;MRQKHILFDLDGTIVRSDPGITKGVQKSLEHFGIYEKLEDLKKFVGPPMVESYTSFYGFDLKQYEEALSVFHKYYKNTGIFECELYDGIEELLKELSVNYKLYIATSKPEFEARRVIEHFELNKYFTFVGGSDGDFNTKRATKAAVIEYVLKSNKIEDKDAAVMIGDKSHDIVGAKNLGLKSIGVLYGYGGLDEFTDANYIVKSVKDLREMFIC
;
A
#
# COMPACT_ATOMS: atom_id res chain seq x y z
N MET A 1 -17.94 -15.89 3.58
CA MET A 1 -16.83 -15.77 4.55
C MET A 1 -17.30 -15.17 5.86
N ARG A 2 -16.60 -15.43 6.99
CA ARG A 2 -16.96 -14.87 8.33
C ARG A 2 -16.49 -13.42 8.51
N GLN A 3 -15.69 -12.90 7.57
CA GLN A 3 -15.11 -11.56 7.65
C GLN A 3 -16.21 -10.49 7.63
N LYS A 4 -15.99 -9.46 8.45
CA LYS A 4 -16.82 -8.24 8.51
C LYS A 4 -16.00 -6.99 8.20
N HIS A 5 -14.67 -7.13 8.25
CA HIS A 5 -13.70 -6.05 8.14
C HIS A 5 -12.69 -6.42 7.06
N ILE A 6 -12.54 -5.57 6.05
CA ILE A 6 -11.59 -5.77 4.97
C ILE A 6 -10.61 -4.60 4.99
N LEU A 7 -9.33 -4.90 5.21
CA LEU A 7 -8.24 -3.95 5.16
C LEU A 7 -7.56 -4.08 3.81
N PHE A 8 -7.41 -2.98 3.10
CA PHE A 8 -6.71 -2.92 1.81
C PHE A 8 -5.39 -2.17 1.96
N ASP A 9 -4.34 -2.65 1.31
CA ASP A 9 -3.25 -1.77 0.95
C ASP A 9 -3.72 -0.80 -0.14
N LEU A 10 -2.94 0.22 -0.44
CA LEU A 10 -3.27 1.26 -1.41
C LEU A 10 -2.48 1.09 -2.71
N ASP A 11 -1.16 1.29 -2.64
CA ASP A 11 -0.26 1.25 -3.80
C ASP A 11 -0.07 -0.21 -4.26
N GLY A 12 -0.42 -0.54 -5.50
CA GLY A 12 -0.38 -1.92 -6.02
C GLY A 12 -1.62 -2.76 -5.74
N THR A 13 -2.55 -2.25 -4.92
CA THR A 13 -3.78 -2.98 -4.56
C THR A 13 -5.04 -2.25 -5.03
N ILE A 14 -5.16 -0.97 -4.75
CA ILE A 14 -6.27 -0.11 -5.20
C ILE A 14 -5.82 0.78 -6.36
N VAL A 15 -4.62 1.35 -6.26
CA VAL A 15 -4.07 2.25 -7.27
C VAL A 15 -2.77 1.72 -7.86
N ARG A 16 -2.61 1.94 -9.16
CA ARG A 16 -1.34 1.80 -9.87
C ARG A 16 -0.58 3.12 -9.74
N SER A 17 0.35 3.19 -8.81
CA SER A 17 1.05 4.42 -8.42
C SER A 17 2.50 4.50 -8.92
N ASP A 18 2.97 3.48 -9.65
CA ASP A 18 4.32 3.44 -10.18
C ASP A 18 4.71 4.68 -11.00
N PRO A 19 3.87 5.31 -11.84
CA PRO A 19 4.30 6.46 -12.62
C PRO A 19 4.79 7.63 -11.76
N GLY A 20 4.03 7.99 -10.74
CA GLY A 20 4.39 9.09 -9.86
C GLY A 20 5.57 8.79 -8.94
N ILE A 21 5.60 7.58 -8.38
CA ILE A 21 6.67 7.14 -7.47
C ILE A 21 7.99 7.03 -8.25
N THR A 22 8.00 6.32 -9.38
CA THR A 22 9.25 6.09 -10.15
C THR A 22 9.85 7.39 -10.69
N LYS A 23 9.04 8.32 -11.17
CA LYS A 23 9.52 9.65 -11.59
C LYS A 23 10.10 10.45 -10.42
N GLY A 24 9.46 10.40 -9.27
CA GLY A 24 9.98 11.06 -8.06
C GLY A 24 11.32 10.48 -7.61
N VAL A 25 11.43 9.15 -7.60
CA VAL A 25 12.69 8.44 -7.30
C VAL A 25 13.77 8.75 -8.34
N GLN A 26 13.44 8.72 -9.64
CA GLN A 26 14.37 9.06 -10.69
C GLN A 26 15.00 10.44 -10.47
N LYS A 27 14.16 11.46 -10.21
CA LYS A 27 14.64 12.82 -9.91
C LYS A 27 15.56 12.88 -8.69
N SER A 28 15.26 12.11 -7.66
CA SER A 28 16.10 12.06 -6.46
C SER A 28 17.45 11.36 -6.72
N LEU A 29 17.46 10.30 -7.52
CA LEU A 29 18.69 9.59 -7.91
C LEU A 29 19.57 10.44 -8.85
N GLU A 30 18.95 11.14 -9.81
CA GLU A 30 19.64 12.09 -10.71
C GLU A 30 20.39 13.18 -9.92
N HIS A 31 19.85 13.62 -8.78
CA HIS A 31 20.53 14.56 -7.89
C HIS A 31 21.86 14.03 -7.35
N PHE A 32 22.00 12.71 -7.22
CA PHE A 32 23.26 12.04 -6.84
C PHE A 32 24.07 11.56 -8.05
N GLY A 33 23.69 11.94 -9.27
CA GLY A 33 24.36 11.51 -10.50
C GLY A 33 24.07 10.06 -10.90
N ILE A 34 23.03 9.45 -10.35
CA ILE A 34 22.59 8.08 -10.65
C ILE A 34 21.42 8.16 -11.65
N TYR A 35 21.60 7.55 -12.82
CA TYR A 35 20.63 7.60 -13.92
C TYR A 35 20.05 6.22 -14.16
N GLU A 36 18.75 6.06 -13.87
CA GLU A 36 18.01 4.80 -13.96
C GLU A 36 16.78 4.94 -14.86
N LYS A 37 16.37 3.84 -15.47
CA LYS A 37 15.09 3.78 -16.22
C LYS A 37 13.92 3.64 -15.25
N LEU A 38 12.76 4.22 -15.60
CA LEU A 38 11.56 4.14 -14.78
C LEU A 38 11.15 2.69 -14.47
N GLU A 39 11.32 1.77 -15.42
CA GLU A 39 11.01 0.34 -15.24
C GLU A 39 11.82 -0.28 -14.09
N ASP A 40 13.11 0.07 -13.97
CA ASP A 40 14.02 -0.47 -12.96
C ASP A 40 13.72 0.10 -11.56
N LEU A 41 12.96 1.20 -11.50
CA LEU A 41 12.56 1.88 -10.27
C LEU A 41 11.22 1.40 -9.71
N LYS A 42 10.49 0.50 -10.40
CA LYS A 42 9.24 -0.09 -9.88
C LYS A 42 9.43 -0.84 -8.57
N LYS A 43 10.64 -1.32 -8.29
CA LYS A 43 11.02 -1.93 -7.01
C LYS A 43 10.85 -1.02 -5.79
N PHE A 44 10.69 0.31 -5.99
CA PHE A 44 10.40 1.27 -4.93
C PHE A 44 8.92 1.33 -4.56
N VAL A 45 8.05 0.72 -5.34
CA VAL A 45 6.61 0.76 -5.07
C VAL A 45 6.23 -0.32 -4.06
N GLY A 46 5.68 0.08 -2.93
CA GLY A 46 5.23 -0.79 -1.83
C GLY A 46 6.15 -0.78 -0.61
N PRO A 47 7.45 -1.08 -0.72
CA PRO A 47 8.36 -1.01 0.43
C PRO A 47 8.51 0.42 0.99
N PRO A 48 8.86 0.56 2.28
CA PRO A 48 9.27 1.85 2.84
C PRO A 48 10.45 2.46 2.07
N MET A 49 10.38 3.77 1.79
CA MET A 49 11.41 4.46 1.01
C MET A 49 12.82 4.32 1.62
N VAL A 50 12.94 4.39 2.95
CA VAL A 50 14.23 4.23 3.63
C VAL A 50 14.86 2.88 3.33
N GLU A 51 14.07 1.81 3.37
CA GLU A 51 14.53 0.45 3.06
C GLU A 51 15.00 0.35 1.62
N SER A 52 14.23 0.91 0.69
CA SER A 52 14.54 0.89 -0.74
C SER A 52 15.83 1.64 -1.08
N TYR A 53 16.03 2.87 -0.59
CA TYR A 53 17.26 3.62 -0.84
C TYR A 53 18.49 2.96 -0.21
N THR A 54 18.35 2.45 1.02
CA THR A 54 19.43 1.76 1.72
C THR A 54 19.80 0.45 1.03
N SER A 55 18.81 -0.40 0.74
CA SER A 55 19.05 -1.75 0.18
C SER A 55 19.52 -1.72 -1.27
N PHE A 56 18.99 -0.81 -2.11
CA PHE A 56 19.27 -0.81 -3.54
C PHE A 56 20.47 0.06 -3.92
N TYR A 57 20.75 1.13 -3.16
CA TYR A 57 21.79 2.12 -3.50
C TYR A 57 22.81 2.34 -2.39
N GLY A 58 22.65 1.69 -1.22
CA GLY A 58 23.59 1.81 -0.11
C GLY A 58 23.58 3.20 0.55
N PHE A 59 22.51 3.98 0.40
CA PHE A 59 22.43 5.32 0.97
C PHE A 59 22.47 5.25 2.49
N ASP A 60 23.33 6.09 3.07
CA ASP A 60 23.29 6.37 4.49
C ASP A 60 22.08 7.26 4.84
N LEU A 61 21.86 7.49 6.14
CA LEU A 61 20.73 8.27 6.62
C LEU A 61 20.70 9.69 6.03
N LYS A 62 21.85 10.35 5.94
CA LYS A 62 21.96 11.72 5.42
C LYS A 62 21.62 11.77 3.93
N GLN A 63 22.15 10.84 3.16
CA GLN A 63 21.85 10.71 1.73
C GLN A 63 20.36 10.40 1.51
N TYR A 64 19.78 9.53 2.35
CA TYR A 64 18.36 9.24 2.30
C TYR A 64 17.50 10.49 2.56
N GLU A 65 17.78 11.25 3.61
CA GLU A 65 17.03 12.48 3.94
C GLU A 65 17.10 13.50 2.79
N GLU A 66 18.27 13.65 2.15
CA GLU A 66 18.46 14.50 0.99
C GLU A 66 17.68 13.99 -0.23
N ALA A 67 17.77 12.70 -0.54
CA ALA A 67 17.02 12.04 -1.62
C ALA A 67 15.50 12.19 -1.42
N LEU A 68 15.02 11.98 -0.20
CA LEU A 68 13.62 12.13 0.17
C LEU A 68 13.13 13.58 0.01
N SER A 69 13.98 14.56 0.36
CA SER A 69 13.66 15.98 0.13
C SER A 69 13.46 16.29 -1.37
N VAL A 70 14.31 15.75 -2.24
CA VAL A 70 14.18 15.91 -3.70
C VAL A 70 12.95 15.18 -4.22
N PHE A 71 12.74 13.93 -3.78
CA PHE A 71 11.54 13.16 -4.10
C PHE A 71 10.26 13.94 -3.75
N HIS A 72 10.15 14.47 -2.54
CA HIS A 72 8.97 15.19 -2.07
C HIS A 72 8.69 16.49 -2.84
N LYS A 73 9.71 17.19 -3.36
CA LYS A 73 9.50 18.38 -4.19
C LYS A 73 8.64 18.11 -5.42
N TYR A 74 8.80 16.92 -5.98
CA TYR A 74 7.99 16.48 -7.12
C TYR A 74 6.72 15.77 -6.66
N TYR A 75 6.87 14.78 -5.77
CA TYR A 75 5.81 13.83 -5.45
C TYR A 75 4.61 14.50 -4.78
N LYS A 76 4.83 15.38 -3.79
CA LYS A 76 3.75 15.98 -3.00
C LYS A 76 2.71 16.77 -3.83
N ASN A 77 3.10 17.37 -4.95
CA ASN A 77 2.22 18.24 -5.72
C ASN A 77 1.84 17.66 -7.09
N THR A 78 2.64 16.77 -7.65
CA THR A 78 2.45 16.22 -8.99
C THR A 78 2.38 14.71 -8.95
N GLY A 79 3.46 14.04 -8.56
CA GLY A 79 3.60 12.60 -8.64
C GLY A 79 2.53 11.82 -7.86
N ILE A 80 2.04 12.35 -6.74
CA ILE A 80 1.00 11.70 -5.94
C ILE A 80 -0.30 11.46 -6.72
N PHE A 81 -0.59 12.29 -7.74
CA PHE A 81 -1.77 12.18 -8.59
C PHE A 81 -1.47 11.52 -9.95
N GLU A 82 -0.21 11.18 -10.22
CA GLU A 82 0.16 10.37 -11.37
C GLU A 82 -0.03 8.89 -11.04
N CYS A 83 -1.27 8.51 -10.81
CA CYS A 83 -1.71 7.16 -10.49
C CYS A 83 -3.08 6.90 -11.11
N GLU A 84 -3.44 5.63 -11.24
CA GLU A 84 -4.70 5.17 -11.83
C GLU A 84 -5.32 4.10 -10.93
N LEU A 85 -6.64 3.99 -10.92
CA LEU A 85 -7.31 2.84 -10.29
C LEU A 85 -7.05 1.57 -11.10
N TYR A 86 -6.94 0.43 -10.43
CA TYR A 86 -7.03 -0.85 -11.12
C TYR A 86 -8.43 -1.06 -11.69
N ASP A 87 -8.51 -1.67 -12.87
CA ASP A 87 -9.78 -1.91 -13.56
C ASP A 87 -10.78 -2.68 -12.69
N GLY A 88 -11.97 -2.14 -12.50
CA GLY A 88 -13.05 -2.72 -11.72
C GLY A 88 -12.91 -2.55 -10.20
N ILE A 89 -11.88 -1.83 -9.70
CA ILE A 89 -11.66 -1.69 -8.26
C ILE A 89 -12.74 -0.81 -7.60
N GLU A 90 -13.18 0.26 -8.24
CA GLU A 90 -14.23 1.12 -7.69
C GLU A 90 -15.56 0.37 -7.56
N GLU A 91 -15.94 -0.40 -8.57
CA GLU A 91 -17.14 -1.24 -8.54
C GLU A 91 -17.06 -2.26 -7.42
N LEU A 92 -15.89 -2.91 -7.24
CA LEU A 92 -15.64 -3.84 -6.15
C LEU A 92 -15.81 -3.17 -4.79
N LEU A 93 -15.18 -2.01 -4.57
CA LEU A 93 -15.27 -1.27 -3.30
C LEU A 93 -16.72 -0.87 -3.00
N LYS A 94 -17.47 -0.41 -4.01
CA LYS A 94 -18.89 -0.07 -3.89
C LYS A 94 -19.72 -1.27 -3.45
N GLU A 95 -19.54 -2.43 -4.08
CA GLU A 95 -20.29 -3.64 -3.75
C GLU A 95 -19.91 -4.17 -2.35
N LEU A 96 -18.62 -4.20 -2.02
CA LEU A 96 -18.16 -4.65 -0.71
C LEU A 96 -18.63 -3.75 0.42
N SER A 97 -18.69 -2.43 0.23
CA SER A 97 -19.10 -1.47 1.26
C SER A 97 -20.54 -1.65 1.74
N VAL A 98 -21.38 -2.40 1.00
CA VAL A 98 -22.76 -2.71 1.39
C VAL A 98 -22.80 -3.68 2.59
N ASN A 99 -21.90 -4.67 2.61
CA ASN A 99 -21.93 -5.76 3.58
C ASN A 99 -20.70 -5.79 4.51
N TYR A 100 -19.64 -5.08 4.17
CA TYR A 100 -18.36 -5.08 4.89
C TYR A 100 -17.95 -3.66 5.26
N LYS A 101 -17.23 -3.53 6.36
CA LYS A 101 -16.52 -2.29 6.69
C LYS A 101 -15.15 -2.32 6.03
N LEU A 102 -14.86 -1.32 5.21
CA LEU A 102 -13.61 -1.23 4.46
C LEU A 102 -12.65 -0.25 5.11
N TYR A 103 -11.37 -0.57 5.08
CA TYR A 103 -10.28 0.20 5.68
C TYR A 103 -9.09 0.24 4.74
N ILE A 104 -8.34 1.32 4.79
CA ILE A 104 -6.99 1.37 4.22
C ILE A 104 -5.98 1.08 5.35
N ALA A 105 -4.99 0.23 5.05
CA ALA A 105 -3.84 -0.05 5.90
C ALA A 105 -2.58 -0.09 5.04
N THR A 106 -1.97 1.08 4.80
CA THR A 106 -0.88 1.27 3.84
C THR A 106 0.42 1.74 4.48
N SER A 107 1.57 1.35 3.92
CA SER A 107 2.88 1.88 4.30
C SER A 107 3.10 3.33 3.86
N LYS A 108 2.28 3.83 2.93
CA LYS A 108 2.26 5.24 2.54
C LYS A 108 1.93 6.13 3.75
N PRO A 109 2.53 7.33 3.90
CA PRO A 109 2.11 8.30 4.92
C PRO A 109 0.61 8.57 4.88
N GLU A 110 -0.05 8.54 6.05
CA GLU A 110 -1.53 8.60 6.12
C GLU A 110 -2.10 9.84 5.44
N PHE A 111 -1.44 11.00 5.57
CA PHE A 111 -1.90 12.24 4.91
C PHE A 111 -1.83 12.15 3.39
N GLU A 112 -0.86 11.42 2.83
CA GLU A 112 -0.75 11.17 1.38
C GLU A 112 -1.79 10.15 0.93
N ALA A 113 -1.99 9.08 1.70
CA ALA A 113 -3.02 8.09 1.40
C ALA A 113 -4.42 8.72 1.34
N ARG A 114 -4.75 9.62 2.28
CA ARG A 114 -6.01 10.37 2.27
C ARG A 114 -6.17 11.21 1.02
N ARG A 115 -5.12 11.91 0.56
CA ARG A 115 -5.17 12.71 -0.67
C ARG A 115 -5.44 11.86 -1.92
N VAL A 116 -4.85 10.67 -2.01
CA VAL A 116 -5.11 9.73 -3.12
C VAL A 116 -6.55 9.24 -3.08
N ILE A 117 -7.04 8.83 -1.90
CA ILE A 117 -8.43 8.36 -1.72
C ILE A 117 -9.45 9.48 -2.05
N GLU A 118 -9.17 10.73 -1.67
CA GLU A 118 -10.00 11.89 -2.01
C GLU A 118 -9.95 12.21 -3.50
N HIS A 119 -8.79 12.13 -4.14
CA HIS A 119 -8.62 12.38 -5.57
C HIS A 119 -9.52 11.50 -6.45
N PHE A 120 -9.69 10.24 -6.05
CA PHE A 120 -10.57 9.28 -6.73
C PHE A 120 -12.00 9.23 -6.15
N GLU A 121 -12.35 10.12 -5.22
CA GLU A 121 -13.67 10.14 -4.55
C GLU A 121 -14.06 8.81 -3.87
N LEU A 122 -13.05 8.04 -3.41
CA LEU A 122 -13.26 6.74 -2.78
C LEU A 122 -13.52 6.81 -1.27
N ASN A 123 -13.36 7.99 -0.65
CA ASN A 123 -13.60 8.21 0.80
C ASN A 123 -14.98 7.74 1.27
N LYS A 124 -15.98 7.77 0.39
CA LYS A 124 -17.35 7.30 0.64
C LYS A 124 -17.45 5.78 0.93
N TYR A 125 -16.47 4.99 0.53
CA TYR A 125 -16.48 3.54 0.73
C TYR A 125 -15.69 3.10 1.97
N PHE A 126 -14.77 3.93 2.47
CA PHE A 126 -13.89 3.56 3.57
C PHE A 126 -14.35 4.09 4.92
N THR A 127 -14.41 3.21 5.91
CA THR A 127 -14.68 3.58 7.31
C THR A 127 -13.49 4.33 7.92
N PHE A 128 -12.26 3.97 7.52
CA PHE A 128 -11.04 4.57 8.05
C PHE A 128 -9.87 4.42 7.06
N VAL A 129 -9.03 5.43 7.00
CA VAL A 129 -7.78 5.41 6.24
C VAL A 129 -6.64 5.49 7.24
N GLY A 130 -5.88 4.39 7.37
CA GLY A 130 -4.69 4.31 8.18
C GLY A 130 -3.45 4.15 7.30
N GLY A 131 -2.39 4.86 7.66
CA GLY A 131 -1.11 4.82 6.99
C GLY A 131 0.04 4.97 7.96
N SER A 132 1.29 4.99 7.49
CA SER A 132 2.44 5.32 8.32
C SER A 132 2.29 6.74 8.88
N ASP A 133 2.97 7.03 10.00
CA ASP A 133 2.95 8.36 10.63
C ASP A 133 4.14 9.22 10.20
N GLY A 134 4.90 8.78 9.21
CA GLY A 134 6.00 9.50 8.60
C GLY A 134 6.92 8.59 7.78
N ASP A 135 7.97 9.19 7.25
CA ASP A 135 8.88 8.53 6.32
C ASP A 135 10.08 7.87 7.02
N PHE A 136 10.30 8.15 8.30
CA PHE A 136 11.48 7.67 9.01
C PHE A 136 11.27 7.63 10.53
N ASN A 137 11.80 6.56 11.16
CA ASN A 137 11.86 6.36 12.63
C ASN A 137 10.53 6.63 13.35
N THR A 138 9.44 6.12 12.83
CA THR A 138 8.08 6.37 13.26
C THR A 138 7.51 5.20 14.04
N LYS A 139 6.43 5.44 14.82
CA LYS A 139 5.75 4.36 15.56
C LYS A 139 5.03 3.37 14.63
N ARG A 140 4.63 3.83 13.44
CA ARG A 140 3.93 3.03 12.42
C ARG A 140 4.84 2.77 11.21
N ALA A 141 6.12 2.44 11.46
CA ALA A 141 7.13 2.21 10.42
C ALA A 141 6.95 0.88 9.67
N THR A 142 6.21 -0.08 10.23
CA THR A 142 6.00 -1.40 9.61
C THR A 142 4.55 -1.61 9.24
N LYS A 143 4.29 -2.46 8.23
CA LYS A 143 2.90 -2.83 7.85
C LYS A 143 2.14 -3.41 9.04
N ALA A 144 2.75 -4.25 9.86
CA ALA A 144 2.12 -4.78 11.07
C ALA A 144 1.67 -3.67 12.03
N ALA A 145 2.52 -2.65 12.26
CA ALA A 145 2.17 -1.52 13.12
C ALA A 145 1.03 -0.68 12.55
N VAL A 146 0.97 -0.50 11.23
CA VAL A 146 -0.16 0.18 10.56
C VAL A 146 -1.45 -0.64 10.67
N ILE A 147 -1.40 -1.95 10.41
CA ILE A 147 -2.57 -2.83 10.57
C ILE A 147 -3.07 -2.78 12.02
N GLU A 148 -2.18 -2.90 13.00
CA GLU A 148 -2.53 -2.83 14.42
C GLU A 148 -3.18 -1.49 14.78
N TYR A 149 -2.66 -0.38 14.23
CA TYR A 149 -3.25 0.94 14.40
C TYR A 149 -4.67 1.02 13.84
N VAL A 150 -4.92 0.47 12.65
CA VAL A 150 -6.27 0.41 12.06
C VAL A 150 -7.21 -0.41 12.93
N LEU A 151 -6.79 -1.59 13.39
CA LEU A 151 -7.59 -2.46 14.26
C LEU A 151 -7.97 -1.75 15.57
N LYS A 152 -6.98 -1.17 16.27
CA LYS A 152 -7.19 -0.47 17.55
C LYS A 152 -8.08 0.76 17.40
N SER A 153 -7.85 1.59 16.38
CA SER A 153 -8.63 2.82 16.13
C SER A 153 -10.11 2.51 15.84
N ASN A 154 -10.41 1.34 15.31
CA ASN A 154 -11.76 0.93 14.96
C ASN A 154 -12.36 -0.14 15.90
N LYS A 155 -11.67 -0.44 17.02
CA LYS A 155 -12.13 -1.42 18.05
C LYS A 155 -12.41 -2.80 17.44
N ILE A 156 -11.55 -3.25 16.52
CA ILE A 156 -11.66 -4.57 15.89
C ILE A 156 -10.85 -5.56 16.75
N GLU A 157 -11.55 -6.29 17.61
CA GLU A 157 -10.92 -7.26 18.54
C GLU A 157 -10.91 -8.67 17.95
N ASP A 158 -12.00 -9.06 17.24
CA ASP A 158 -12.11 -10.37 16.57
C ASP A 158 -11.29 -10.36 15.27
N LYS A 159 -10.09 -10.90 15.34
CA LYS A 159 -9.16 -10.98 14.21
C LYS A 159 -9.62 -11.95 13.13
N ASP A 160 -10.38 -12.98 13.48
CA ASP A 160 -10.99 -13.89 12.50
C ASP A 160 -12.06 -13.20 11.65
N ALA A 161 -12.62 -12.09 12.14
CA ALA A 161 -13.56 -11.27 11.39
C ALA A 161 -12.89 -10.25 10.47
N ALA A 162 -11.55 -10.17 10.44
CA ALA A 162 -10.78 -9.24 9.62
C ALA A 162 -9.89 -9.99 8.60
N VAL A 163 -9.63 -9.34 7.45
CA VAL A 163 -8.71 -9.83 6.43
C VAL A 163 -7.91 -8.67 5.86
N MET A 164 -6.61 -8.88 5.62
CA MET A 164 -5.73 -7.95 4.92
C MET A 164 -5.61 -8.36 3.44
N ILE A 165 -5.74 -7.40 2.55
CA ILE A 165 -5.58 -7.57 1.10
C ILE A 165 -4.43 -6.67 0.66
N GLY A 166 -3.43 -7.24 0.02
CA GLY A 166 -2.27 -6.49 -0.45
C GLY A 166 -1.47 -7.23 -1.51
N ASP A 167 -0.57 -6.52 -2.14
CA ASP A 167 0.22 -6.99 -3.28
C ASP A 167 1.69 -7.28 -2.94
N LYS A 168 2.10 -7.09 -1.68
CA LYS A 168 3.48 -7.31 -1.22
C LYS A 168 3.58 -8.27 -0.03
N SER A 169 4.76 -8.89 0.10
CA SER A 169 5.08 -9.74 1.26
C SER A 169 4.87 -9.03 2.61
N HIS A 170 5.11 -7.71 2.66
CA HIS A 170 4.89 -6.91 3.87
C HIS A 170 3.42 -6.97 4.35
N ASP A 171 2.45 -7.01 3.44
CA ASP A 171 1.02 -7.14 3.76
C ASP A 171 0.71 -8.49 4.38
N ILE A 172 1.25 -9.54 3.76
CA ILE A 172 1.04 -10.93 4.19
C ILE A 172 1.69 -11.17 5.55
N VAL A 173 2.97 -10.81 5.69
CA VAL A 173 3.72 -10.97 6.93
C VAL A 173 3.14 -10.09 8.04
N GLY A 174 2.76 -8.84 7.70
CA GLY A 174 2.12 -7.93 8.64
C GLY A 174 0.81 -8.48 9.21
N ALA A 175 -0.04 -9.05 8.35
CA ALA A 175 -1.27 -9.71 8.75
C ALA A 175 -1.00 -10.96 9.62
N LYS A 176 -0.10 -11.83 9.17
CA LYS A 176 0.30 -13.06 9.87
C LYS A 176 0.80 -12.78 11.30
N ASN A 177 1.66 -11.75 11.47
CA ASN A 177 2.21 -11.37 12.77
C ASN A 177 1.13 -10.93 13.77
N LEU A 178 -0.01 -10.50 13.28
CA LEU A 178 -1.17 -10.09 14.09
C LEU A 178 -2.25 -11.15 14.18
N GLY A 179 -2.09 -12.28 13.51
CA GLY A 179 -3.06 -13.38 13.49
C GLY A 179 -4.27 -13.10 12.57
N LEU A 180 -4.14 -12.21 11.59
CA LEU A 180 -5.16 -11.98 10.58
C LEU A 180 -4.98 -12.93 9.40
N LYS A 181 -6.07 -13.23 8.71
CA LYS A 181 -6.01 -13.81 7.36
C LYS A 181 -5.52 -12.75 6.36
N SER A 182 -4.90 -13.24 5.28
CA SER A 182 -4.42 -12.40 4.19
C SER A 182 -4.79 -12.95 2.82
N ILE A 183 -4.95 -12.03 1.87
CA ILE A 183 -5.17 -12.30 0.45
C ILE A 183 -4.08 -11.56 -0.32
N GLY A 184 -3.20 -12.31 -1.00
CA GLY A 184 -2.23 -11.76 -1.93
C GLY A 184 -2.85 -11.50 -3.29
N VAL A 185 -2.62 -10.33 -3.87
CA VAL A 185 -3.13 -9.96 -5.20
C VAL A 185 -1.99 -9.88 -6.22
N LEU A 186 -2.06 -10.72 -7.27
CA LEU A 186 -1.02 -10.84 -8.31
C LEU A 186 -1.14 -9.79 -9.42
N TYR A 187 -2.17 -8.95 -9.40
CA TYR A 187 -2.31 -7.87 -10.36
C TYR A 187 -1.53 -6.61 -9.96
N GLY A 188 -0.96 -6.58 -8.74
CA GLY A 188 -0.08 -5.53 -8.24
C GLY A 188 1.38 -5.68 -8.67
N TYR A 189 2.30 -5.25 -7.83
CA TYR A 189 3.75 -5.25 -8.09
C TYR A 189 4.47 -6.46 -7.53
N GLY A 190 3.86 -7.22 -6.60
CA GLY A 190 4.43 -8.43 -5.99
C GLY A 190 4.31 -9.66 -6.89
N GLY A 191 5.22 -10.60 -6.67
CA GLY A 191 5.22 -11.90 -7.33
C GLY A 191 4.66 -13.02 -6.45
N LEU A 192 4.42 -14.18 -7.07
CA LEU A 192 3.90 -15.37 -6.37
C LEU A 192 4.80 -15.83 -5.20
N ASP A 193 6.09 -15.63 -5.34
CA ASP A 193 7.11 -15.94 -4.34
C ASP A 193 6.99 -15.12 -3.06
N GLU A 194 6.39 -13.93 -3.15
CA GLU A 194 6.10 -13.07 -2.00
C GLU A 194 4.91 -13.56 -1.15
N PHE A 195 4.09 -14.50 -1.65
CA PHE A 195 2.82 -14.90 -1.04
C PHE A 195 2.82 -16.29 -0.41
N THR A 196 3.98 -16.82 -0.05
CA THR A 196 4.12 -18.15 0.56
C THR A 196 3.31 -18.33 1.85
N ASP A 197 3.11 -17.26 2.60
CA ASP A 197 2.37 -17.23 3.86
C ASP A 197 0.91 -16.72 3.71
N ALA A 198 0.47 -16.38 2.50
CA ALA A 198 -0.89 -15.90 2.27
C ALA A 198 -1.92 -17.02 2.42
N ASN A 199 -3.08 -16.69 3.01
CA ASN A 199 -4.17 -17.67 3.12
C ASN A 199 -4.86 -17.90 1.77
N TYR A 200 -4.90 -16.88 0.93
CA TYR A 200 -5.48 -16.92 -0.42
C TYR A 200 -4.64 -16.07 -1.37
N ILE A 201 -4.66 -16.43 -2.65
CA ILE A 201 -4.00 -15.68 -3.72
C ILE A 201 -5.01 -15.51 -4.86
N VAL A 202 -5.15 -14.30 -5.37
CA VAL A 202 -6.01 -13.99 -6.53
C VAL A 202 -5.21 -13.31 -7.64
N LYS A 203 -5.62 -13.53 -8.88
CA LYS A 203 -4.89 -13.02 -10.06
C LYS A 203 -5.44 -11.70 -10.59
N SER A 204 -6.69 -11.38 -10.26
CA SER A 204 -7.38 -10.21 -10.78
C SER A 204 -8.36 -9.63 -9.76
N VAL A 205 -8.79 -8.38 -9.99
CA VAL A 205 -9.88 -7.75 -9.24
C VAL A 205 -11.18 -8.55 -9.36
N LYS A 206 -11.41 -9.20 -10.52
CA LYS A 206 -12.55 -10.08 -10.73
C LYS A 206 -12.51 -11.30 -9.79
N ASP A 207 -11.37 -11.97 -9.67
CA ASP A 207 -11.23 -13.12 -8.77
C ASP A 207 -11.46 -12.69 -7.31
N LEU A 208 -10.94 -11.51 -6.94
CA LEU A 208 -11.15 -10.93 -5.61
C LEU A 208 -12.64 -10.68 -5.34
N ARG A 209 -13.38 -10.16 -6.34
CA ARG A 209 -14.81 -9.95 -6.26
C ARG A 209 -15.57 -11.26 -6.04
N GLU A 210 -15.23 -12.31 -6.78
CA GLU A 210 -15.87 -13.63 -6.67
C GLU A 210 -15.69 -14.26 -5.29
N MET A 211 -14.60 -13.95 -4.57
CA MET A 211 -14.39 -14.44 -3.20
C MET A 211 -15.39 -13.90 -2.17
N PHE A 212 -15.93 -12.71 -2.39
CA PHE A 212 -16.78 -12.02 -1.40
C PHE A 212 -18.25 -11.90 -1.81
N ILE A 213 -18.54 -11.97 -3.12
CA ILE A 213 -19.85 -11.60 -3.70
C ILE A 213 -20.46 -12.79 -4.46
N CYS A 214 -20.15 -14.02 -4.05
CA CYS A 214 -20.83 -15.23 -4.53
C CYS A 214 -21.97 -15.63 -3.66
#